data_fb6be2c051147cd7b1604362a757f00a
#
_entry.id   fb6be2c051147cd7b1604362a757f00a
#
_cell.length_a   1.000
_cell.length_b   1.000
_cell.length_c   1.000
_cell.angle_alpha   90.00
_cell.angle_beta   90.00
_cell.angle_gamma   90.00
#
_symmetry.space_group_name_H-M   'P 1'
#
loop_
_entity.id
_entity.type
_entity.pdbx_description
1 polymer ?
#
loop_
_entity_poly.entity_id
_entity_poly.type
_entity_poly.pdbx_seq_one_letter_code
_entity_poly.pdbx_strand_id
1 'polypeptide(L)'
;MHSIRTRISAATIGAIIITMIIATILGVVAIRDIGITSSEQMLLLLCEAGQKNLDDYLEDLEQDIAAISAYVENDLDGLDGVQLQAHLDRVSDFFKKAMVKTDGVKTYYYRIDPTISSTVKGFWYVDLDGEGFQEHEVTDITQYDTEDTSQLVWFTVPKATGEAVWLPPYITDNLDVRVISYNIPIYYDKQFIGVIGIELDYSAMAEQVDNITLYENGYAFVTAEDGSIIYHPHMDINTESDIPDVLEAFTNPNTIIQYSYNGTEKLAVWLPLINGDHLNVTVPMNEINASWQHWVRVIIITFAVLLAAFILFILKFTGKITKPLRQLTEAAEQIDKGKYDCELDYNEDDEIGILTHTFRRVTANLKSYITDLNDLAYADALTSLHNKGAFDICVKEIQTQLDAPEDGPAFAVCIFDCNNLKKVNDQNGHDKGDIYLKETAEIICEVYEHSPVFRIGGDEFAALLMDRDYQNRDELLRLFDKKCLEKRRQNSDAWEQVDVARGMAVYDQNEDESVSDVVRRADKTMYENKWESKRQTAAEVE
;
A
#
# COMPACT_ATOMS: atom_id res chain seq x y z
N MET A 1 -12.28 -19.98 -20.15
CA MET A 1 -11.25 -18.93 -20.40
C MET A 1 -11.29 -17.91 -19.26
N HIS A 2 -10.14 -17.58 -18.64
CA HIS A 2 -10.13 -16.50 -17.64
C HIS A 2 -10.31 -15.15 -18.36
N SER A 3 -11.22 -14.32 -17.86
CA SER A 3 -11.53 -13.02 -18.47
C SER A 3 -10.27 -12.11 -18.48
N ILE A 4 -10.17 -11.20 -19.44
CA ILE A 4 -9.10 -10.19 -19.53
C ILE A 4 -9.00 -9.43 -18.19
N ARG A 5 -10.13 -9.12 -17.57
CA ARG A 5 -10.20 -8.50 -16.25
C ARG A 5 -9.41 -9.27 -15.20
N THR A 6 -9.63 -10.59 -15.10
CA THR A 6 -8.95 -11.44 -14.11
C THR A 6 -7.45 -11.51 -14.35
N ARG A 7 -7.02 -11.58 -15.63
CA ARG A 7 -5.59 -11.64 -15.97
C ARG A 7 -4.86 -10.33 -15.67
N ILE A 8 -5.43 -9.18 -16.05
CA ILE A 8 -4.83 -7.87 -15.77
C ILE A 8 -4.79 -7.64 -14.26
N SER A 9 -5.92 -7.83 -13.55
CA SER A 9 -5.97 -7.64 -12.09
C SER A 9 -4.98 -8.57 -11.37
N ALA A 10 -4.90 -9.84 -11.75
CA ALA A 10 -3.97 -10.78 -11.11
C ALA A 10 -2.50 -10.42 -11.36
N ALA A 11 -2.14 -10.02 -12.59
CA ALA A 11 -0.77 -9.62 -12.92
C ALA A 11 -0.35 -8.34 -12.18
N THR A 12 -1.21 -7.31 -12.18
CA THR A 12 -0.91 -6.04 -11.50
C THR A 12 -0.90 -6.18 -9.98
N ILE A 13 -1.86 -6.89 -9.39
CA ILE A 13 -1.88 -7.18 -7.95
C ILE A 13 -0.66 -7.99 -7.55
N GLY A 14 -0.30 -9.03 -8.33
CA GLY A 14 0.89 -9.84 -8.09
C GLY A 14 2.18 -9.02 -8.12
N ALA A 15 2.34 -8.14 -9.11
CA ALA A 15 3.48 -7.24 -9.19
C ALA A 15 3.57 -6.29 -7.99
N ILE A 16 2.45 -5.70 -7.56
CA ILE A 16 2.40 -4.81 -6.41
C ILE A 16 2.74 -5.55 -5.12
N ILE A 17 2.19 -6.75 -4.91
CA ILE A 17 2.49 -7.58 -3.74
C ILE A 17 4.00 -7.87 -3.66
N ILE A 18 4.61 -8.31 -4.76
CA ILE A 18 6.05 -8.61 -4.81
C ILE A 18 6.88 -7.36 -4.48
N THR A 19 6.56 -6.24 -5.11
CA THR A 19 7.27 -4.96 -4.88
C THR A 19 7.14 -4.51 -3.43
N MET A 20 5.93 -4.60 -2.85
CA MET A 20 5.71 -4.21 -1.46
C MET A 20 6.40 -5.15 -0.46
N ILE A 21 6.44 -6.46 -0.73
CA ILE A 21 7.19 -7.40 0.10
C ILE A 21 8.68 -7.05 0.09
N ILE A 22 9.27 -6.82 -1.09
CA ILE A 22 10.68 -6.43 -1.21
C ILE A 22 10.94 -5.12 -0.47
N ALA A 23 10.11 -4.10 -0.67
CA ALA A 23 10.24 -2.82 0.00
C ALA A 23 10.11 -2.94 1.53
N THR A 24 9.20 -3.79 2.02
CA THR A 24 9.04 -4.06 3.45
C THR A 24 10.29 -4.73 4.02
N ILE A 25 10.81 -5.75 3.36
CA ILE A 25 12.03 -6.45 3.81
C ILE A 25 13.20 -5.48 3.87
N LEU A 26 13.44 -4.72 2.80
CA LEU A 26 14.51 -3.72 2.77
C LEU A 26 14.35 -2.65 3.84
N GLY A 27 13.12 -2.17 4.06
CA GLY A 27 12.81 -1.19 5.09
C GLY A 27 13.04 -1.72 6.51
N VAL A 28 12.65 -2.97 6.78
CA VAL A 28 12.88 -3.62 8.08
C VAL A 28 14.37 -3.81 8.35
N VAL A 29 15.14 -4.29 7.36
CA VAL A 29 16.59 -4.46 7.50
C VAL A 29 17.27 -3.11 7.76
N ALA A 30 16.93 -2.09 6.96
CA ALA A 30 17.52 -0.75 7.12
C ALA A 30 17.21 -0.13 8.50
N ILE A 31 15.97 -0.23 8.98
CA ILE A 31 15.58 0.30 10.29
C ILE A 31 16.29 -0.45 11.42
N ARG A 32 16.40 -1.78 11.31
CA ARG A 32 17.14 -2.57 12.28
C ARG A 32 18.60 -2.14 12.34
N ASP A 33 19.28 -2.05 11.21
CA ASP A 33 20.70 -1.67 11.15
C ASP A 33 20.93 -0.25 11.68
N ILE A 34 20.08 0.70 11.31
CA ILE A 34 20.14 2.07 11.84
C ILE A 34 19.90 2.07 13.35
N GLY A 35 18.90 1.32 13.82
CA GLY A 35 18.55 1.24 15.24
C GLY A 35 19.70 0.68 16.09
N ILE A 36 20.32 -0.41 15.65
CA ILE A 36 21.47 -1.01 16.34
C ILE A 36 22.67 -0.04 16.32
N THR A 37 23.09 0.44 15.15
CA THR A 37 24.23 1.33 15.01
C THR A 37 24.05 2.64 15.80
N SER A 38 22.84 3.21 15.82
CA SER A 38 22.56 4.41 16.62
C SER A 38 22.67 4.13 18.13
N SER A 39 22.22 2.96 18.58
CA SER A 39 22.32 2.56 19.99
C SER A 39 23.79 2.30 20.40
N GLU A 40 24.57 1.68 19.52
CA GLU A 40 26.01 1.48 19.71
C GLU A 40 26.75 2.82 19.82
N GLN A 41 26.48 3.76 18.94
CA GLN A 41 27.07 5.10 18.99
C GLN A 41 26.66 5.86 20.25
N MET A 42 25.40 5.77 20.66
CA MET A 42 24.91 6.42 21.87
C MET A 42 25.58 5.82 23.12
N LEU A 43 25.72 4.49 23.18
CA LEU A 43 26.41 3.80 24.27
C LEU A 43 27.85 4.27 24.39
N LEU A 44 28.57 4.37 23.28
CA LEU A 44 29.94 4.85 23.22
C LEU A 44 30.06 6.31 23.68
N LEU A 45 29.26 7.21 23.13
CA LEU A 45 29.24 8.63 23.48
C LEU A 45 28.93 8.84 24.97
N LEU A 46 28.02 8.03 25.52
CA LEU A 46 27.67 8.10 26.93
C LEU A 46 28.82 7.64 27.83
N CYS A 47 29.53 6.58 27.42
CA CYS A 47 30.74 6.10 28.12
C CYS A 47 31.85 7.15 28.05
N GLU A 48 32.11 7.75 26.89
CA GLU A 48 33.10 8.83 26.73
C GLU A 48 32.76 10.07 27.60
N ALA A 49 31.48 10.48 27.62
CA ALA A 49 31.03 11.59 28.44
C ALA A 49 31.14 11.28 29.94
N GLY A 50 30.77 10.04 30.32
CA GLY A 50 30.91 9.57 31.71
C GLY A 50 32.36 9.47 32.13
N GLN A 51 33.22 8.90 31.29
CA GLN A 51 34.69 8.85 31.52
C GLN A 51 35.24 10.26 31.76
N LYS A 52 34.95 11.18 30.85
CA LYS A 52 35.46 12.55 30.96
C LYS A 52 35.00 13.23 32.25
N ASN A 53 33.75 13.07 32.65
CA ASN A 53 33.25 13.68 33.90
C ASN A 53 33.94 13.10 35.14
N LEU A 54 34.18 11.79 35.16
CA LEU A 54 34.91 11.14 36.25
C LEU A 54 36.38 11.50 36.25
N ASP A 55 37.03 11.52 35.09
CA ASP A 55 38.42 11.92 34.94
C ASP A 55 38.63 13.39 35.36
N ASP A 56 37.76 14.31 34.90
CA ASP A 56 37.80 15.72 35.33
C ASP A 56 37.67 15.84 36.87
N TYR A 57 36.77 15.07 37.48
CA TYR A 57 36.63 15.05 38.94
C TYR A 57 37.88 14.52 39.67
N LEU A 58 38.44 13.42 39.20
CA LEU A 58 39.65 12.83 39.78
C LEU A 58 40.86 13.72 39.56
N GLU A 59 41.02 14.36 38.38
CA GLU A 59 42.11 15.27 38.05
C GLU A 59 42.08 16.53 38.92
N ASP A 60 40.90 17.08 39.19
CA ASP A 60 40.73 18.23 40.09
C ASP A 60 41.26 17.88 41.52
N LEU A 61 40.91 16.68 42.01
CA LEU A 61 41.40 16.20 43.31
C LEU A 61 42.93 15.98 43.33
N GLU A 62 43.48 15.38 42.28
CA GLU A 62 44.94 15.21 42.14
C GLU A 62 45.68 16.55 42.17
N GLN A 63 45.13 17.57 41.43
CA GLN A 63 45.73 18.89 41.39
C GLN A 63 45.67 19.60 42.74
N ASP A 64 44.55 19.49 43.45
CA ASP A 64 44.40 20.07 44.79
C ASP A 64 45.41 19.46 45.75
N ILE A 65 45.54 18.14 45.79
CA ILE A 65 46.46 17.45 46.71
C ILE A 65 47.91 17.64 46.29
N ALA A 66 48.22 17.67 44.99
CA ALA A 66 49.58 17.98 44.52
C ALA A 66 50.02 19.40 44.92
N ALA A 67 49.11 20.38 44.89
CA ALA A 67 49.40 21.74 45.39
C ALA A 67 49.70 21.73 46.89
N ILE A 68 48.93 20.96 47.65
CA ILE A 68 49.17 20.78 49.11
C ILE A 68 50.51 20.09 49.35
N SER A 69 50.81 19.00 48.63
CA SER A 69 52.08 18.31 48.71
C SER A 69 53.28 19.22 48.47
N ALA A 70 53.23 20.04 47.41
CA ALA A 70 54.27 21.02 47.12
C ALA A 70 54.45 22.06 48.28
N TYR A 71 53.33 22.50 48.88
CA TYR A 71 53.38 23.37 50.05
C TYR A 71 54.03 22.66 51.25
N VAL A 72 53.65 21.39 51.55
CA VAL A 72 54.14 20.58 52.61
C VAL A 72 55.69 20.41 52.54
N GLU A 73 56.17 20.05 51.33
CA GLU A 73 57.64 19.85 51.13
C GLU A 73 58.43 21.18 51.28
N ASN A 74 57.81 22.30 50.77
CA ASN A 74 58.48 23.62 50.87
C ASN A 74 58.44 24.24 52.28
N ASP A 75 57.51 23.89 53.13
CA ASP A 75 57.38 24.42 54.51
C ASP A 75 58.29 23.66 55.51
N LEU A 76 58.93 22.55 55.10
CA LEU A 76 59.85 21.79 55.96
C LEU A 76 61.20 22.50 56.10
N ASP A 77 61.44 23.03 57.32
CA ASP A 77 62.71 23.71 57.67
C ASP A 77 63.75 22.75 58.39
N GLY A 78 63.32 21.59 58.84
CA GLY A 78 64.12 20.61 59.52
C GLY A 78 63.26 19.50 60.14
N LEU A 79 64.00 18.42 60.63
CA LEU A 79 63.36 17.20 61.12
C LEU A 79 63.46 17.05 62.67
N ASP A 80 63.90 18.10 63.37
CA ASP A 80 63.85 18.03 64.85
C ASP A 80 62.39 18.15 65.32
N GLY A 81 62.10 17.58 66.51
CA GLY A 81 60.71 17.47 66.99
C GLY A 81 59.99 18.80 67.19
N VAL A 82 60.71 19.92 67.43
CA VAL A 82 60.06 21.25 67.54
C VAL A 82 59.74 21.83 66.18
N GLN A 83 60.67 21.75 65.21
CA GLN A 83 60.47 22.20 63.85
C GLN A 83 59.39 21.39 63.17
N LEU A 84 59.38 20.09 63.30
CA LEU A 84 58.43 19.17 62.72
C LEU A 84 57.03 19.40 63.30
N GLN A 85 56.86 19.69 64.60
CA GLN A 85 55.58 20.01 65.19
C GLN A 85 55.07 21.36 64.65
N ALA A 86 55.88 22.41 64.62
CA ALA A 86 55.53 23.69 64.07
C ALA A 86 55.13 23.63 62.57
N HIS A 87 55.80 22.73 61.79
CA HIS A 87 55.45 22.40 60.42
C HIS A 87 54.06 21.77 60.36
N LEU A 88 53.77 20.75 61.16
CA LEU A 88 52.47 20.09 61.20
C LEU A 88 51.33 21.06 61.52
N ASP A 89 51.54 21.98 62.45
CA ASP A 89 50.52 22.98 62.85
C ASP A 89 50.17 23.91 61.66
N ARG A 90 51.17 24.36 60.89
CA ARG A 90 50.94 25.20 59.68
C ARG A 90 50.29 24.43 58.55
N VAL A 91 50.77 23.20 58.31
CA VAL A 91 50.25 22.32 57.27
C VAL A 91 48.81 21.92 57.59
N SER A 92 48.48 21.58 58.84
CA SER A 92 47.12 21.25 59.26
C SER A 92 46.15 22.41 59.03
N ASP A 93 46.54 23.66 59.39
CA ASP A 93 45.72 24.85 59.15
C ASP A 93 45.51 25.10 57.64
N PHE A 94 46.54 24.89 56.82
CA PHE A 94 46.43 25.01 55.37
C PHE A 94 45.55 23.94 54.78
N PHE A 95 45.77 22.66 55.12
CA PHE A 95 45.00 21.51 54.65
C PHE A 95 43.51 21.68 54.99
N LYS A 96 43.18 22.08 56.22
CA LYS A 96 41.82 22.34 56.67
C LYS A 96 41.09 23.37 55.81
N LYS A 97 41.79 24.45 55.44
CA LYS A 97 41.21 25.51 54.61
C LYS A 97 41.00 25.10 53.14
N ALA A 98 41.86 24.22 52.62
CA ALA A 98 41.75 23.68 51.30
C ALA A 98 40.63 22.65 51.21
N MET A 99 40.58 21.67 52.11
CA MET A 99 39.63 20.56 52.06
C MET A 99 38.17 20.96 52.28
N VAL A 100 37.89 22.08 52.98
CA VAL A 100 36.52 22.61 53.07
C VAL A 100 35.93 22.97 51.70
N LYS A 101 36.76 23.17 50.69
CA LYS A 101 36.32 23.54 49.33
C LYS A 101 36.34 22.40 48.34
N THR A 102 36.87 21.27 48.74
CA THR A 102 37.04 20.10 47.88
C THR A 102 35.87 19.14 48.13
N ASP A 103 35.02 18.98 47.13
CA ASP A 103 33.82 18.15 47.26
C ASP A 103 34.18 16.64 47.33
N GLY A 104 33.42 15.92 48.17
CA GLY A 104 33.53 14.46 48.27
C GLY A 104 34.62 13.95 49.23
N VAL A 105 35.54 14.81 49.72
CA VAL A 105 36.58 14.41 50.70
C VAL A 105 35.93 14.19 52.05
N LYS A 106 36.12 12.99 52.60
CA LYS A 106 35.66 12.61 53.95
C LYS A 106 36.75 12.62 54.99
N THR A 107 37.95 12.34 54.58
CA THR A 107 39.10 12.45 55.49
C THR A 107 40.32 13.01 54.78
N TYR A 108 41.19 13.63 55.53
CA TYR A 108 42.51 14.00 55.07
C TYR A 108 43.52 13.81 56.20
N TYR A 109 44.74 13.44 55.83
CA TYR A 109 45.76 13.16 56.79
C TYR A 109 47.18 13.47 56.28
N TYR A 110 48.07 13.69 57.28
CA TYR A 110 49.51 13.66 57.09
C TYR A 110 50.06 12.75 58.14
N ARG A 111 50.70 11.64 57.73
CA ARG A 111 51.28 10.65 58.59
C ARG A 111 52.78 10.65 58.45
N ILE A 112 53.52 10.99 59.56
CA ILE A 112 54.95 10.98 59.61
C ILE A 112 55.47 9.55 59.84
N ASP A 113 56.58 9.17 59.13
CA ASP A 113 57.21 7.87 59.30
C ASP A 113 57.82 7.74 60.73
N PRO A 114 57.56 6.68 61.46
CA PRO A 114 58.12 6.46 62.82
C PRO A 114 59.64 6.49 62.88
N THR A 115 60.30 6.25 61.73
CA THR A 115 61.79 6.34 61.66
C THR A 115 62.30 7.79 61.70
N ILE A 116 61.43 8.75 61.34
CA ILE A 116 61.76 10.18 61.40
C ILE A 116 61.46 10.75 62.80
N SER A 117 60.28 10.43 63.32
CA SER A 117 59.95 10.85 64.69
C SER A 117 59.02 9.85 65.37
N SER A 118 59.41 9.44 66.60
CA SER A 118 58.57 8.60 67.48
C SER A 118 57.51 9.37 68.25
N THR A 119 57.69 10.71 68.36
CA THR A 119 56.82 11.58 69.17
C THR A 119 55.84 12.43 68.31
N VAL A 120 56.29 12.87 67.17
CA VAL A 120 55.45 13.66 66.20
C VAL A 120 54.90 12.70 65.16
N LYS A 121 53.62 12.42 65.28
CA LYS A 121 52.94 11.38 64.48
C LYS A 121 52.28 11.89 63.22
N GLY A 122 51.87 13.15 63.18
CA GLY A 122 51.03 13.73 62.09
C GLY A 122 49.66 14.10 62.61
N PHE A 123 48.75 14.26 61.70
CA PHE A 123 47.36 14.54 61.98
C PHE A 123 46.42 13.74 61.11
N TRP A 124 45.14 13.57 61.51
CA TRP A 124 44.06 12.94 60.77
C TRP A 124 42.74 13.67 61.10
N TYR A 125 42.06 14.15 60.07
CA TYR A 125 40.78 14.88 60.16
C TYR A 125 39.70 14.12 59.40
N VAL A 126 38.49 14.10 59.97
CA VAL A 126 37.35 13.32 59.49
C VAL A 126 36.10 14.17 59.45
N ASP A 127 35.33 14.07 58.39
CA ASP A 127 33.99 14.68 58.23
C ASP A 127 33.03 13.66 57.64
N LEU A 128 32.40 12.85 58.48
CA LEU A 128 31.42 11.85 58.03
C LEU A 128 29.98 12.38 57.97
N ASP A 129 29.68 13.37 58.78
CA ASP A 129 28.33 13.93 58.94
C ASP A 129 28.08 15.22 58.14
N GLY A 130 29.12 15.79 57.51
CA GLY A 130 29.04 17.03 56.73
C GLY A 130 29.01 18.30 57.62
N GLU A 131 29.24 18.17 58.91
CA GLU A 131 29.29 19.30 59.85
C GLU A 131 30.66 19.96 59.92
N GLY A 132 31.64 19.42 59.22
CA GLY A 132 33.01 19.89 59.11
C GLY A 132 34.03 18.98 59.74
N PHE A 133 35.28 19.09 59.28
CA PHE A 133 36.38 18.22 59.67
C PHE A 133 36.75 18.33 61.14
N GLN A 134 36.74 17.22 61.85
CA GLN A 134 37.15 17.06 63.26
C GLN A 134 38.41 16.23 63.33
N GLU A 135 39.33 16.60 64.26
CA GLU A 135 40.59 15.89 64.48
C GLU A 135 40.35 14.57 65.21
N HIS A 136 40.91 13.51 64.65
CA HIS A 136 40.88 12.17 65.19
C HIS A 136 42.29 11.69 65.61
N GLU A 137 42.31 10.71 66.46
CA GLU A 137 43.59 10.09 66.82
C GLU A 137 44.24 9.38 65.63
N VAL A 138 45.49 9.70 65.35
CA VAL A 138 46.22 9.09 64.23
C VAL A 138 46.53 7.61 64.50
N THR A 139 46.42 6.75 63.48
CA THR A 139 46.68 5.35 63.51
C THR A 139 48.10 5.10 64.01
N ASP A 140 48.30 4.21 65.01
CA ASP A 140 49.59 3.79 65.46
C ASP A 140 50.25 2.77 64.53
N ILE A 141 50.96 3.30 63.53
CA ILE A 141 51.62 2.47 62.49
C ILE A 141 52.89 1.74 63.02
N THR A 142 53.32 2.00 64.24
CA THR A 142 54.49 1.29 64.80
C THR A 142 54.27 -0.20 65.13
N GLN A 143 53.02 -0.59 65.14
CA GLN A 143 52.59 -1.99 65.35
C GLN A 143 52.60 -2.82 64.06
N TYR A 144 52.88 -2.21 62.94
CA TYR A 144 52.84 -2.83 61.62
C TYR A 144 54.23 -2.80 60.97
N ASP A 145 54.50 -3.73 60.06
CA ASP A 145 55.66 -3.67 59.20
C ASP A 145 55.43 -2.67 58.08
N THR A 146 56.06 -1.51 58.13
CA THR A 146 55.87 -0.43 57.13
C THR A 146 56.56 -0.72 55.80
N GLU A 147 57.24 -1.86 55.64
CA GLU A 147 57.79 -2.36 54.39
C GLU A 147 56.85 -3.40 53.72
N ASP A 148 55.85 -3.89 54.45
CA ASP A 148 54.85 -4.81 53.93
C ASP A 148 53.69 -4.04 53.27
N THR A 149 53.63 -4.02 51.92
CA THR A 149 52.62 -3.33 51.13
C THR A 149 51.23 -3.95 51.21
N SER A 150 51.05 -5.10 51.87
CA SER A 150 49.78 -5.72 52.13
C SER A 150 49.04 -5.14 53.36
N GLN A 151 49.79 -4.43 54.22
CA GLN A 151 49.25 -3.79 55.43
C GLN A 151 49.38 -2.29 55.35
N LEU A 152 48.45 -1.57 55.93
CA LEU A 152 48.39 -0.11 55.87
C LEU A 152 48.62 0.45 54.42
N VAL A 153 47.95 -0.08 53.47
CA VAL A 153 48.15 0.19 52.02
C VAL A 153 48.29 1.67 51.70
N TRP A 154 47.50 2.53 52.38
CA TRP A 154 47.49 3.99 52.23
C TRP A 154 48.86 4.64 52.66
N PHE A 155 49.71 3.94 53.45
CA PHE A 155 51.02 4.43 53.85
C PHE A 155 52.12 3.68 53.14
N THR A 156 52.01 2.37 53.07
CA THR A 156 53.10 1.48 52.62
C THR A 156 53.26 1.47 51.08
N VAL A 157 52.18 1.55 50.34
CA VAL A 157 52.22 1.57 48.85
C VAL A 157 52.90 2.84 48.33
N PRO A 158 52.51 4.08 48.71
CA PRO A 158 53.21 5.28 48.25
C PRO A 158 54.62 5.37 48.72
N LYS A 159 54.91 4.83 49.92
CA LYS A 159 56.31 4.72 50.41
C LYS A 159 57.14 3.80 49.51
N ALA A 160 56.62 2.66 49.11
CA ALA A 160 57.35 1.65 48.31
C ALA A 160 57.47 2.10 46.83
N THR A 161 56.45 2.71 46.25
CA THR A 161 56.45 3.19 44.85
C THR A 161 57.27 4.47 44.71
N GLY A 162 57.24 5.33 45.69
CA GLY A 162 57.80 6.68 45.62
C GLY A 162 57.02 7.64 44.80
N GLU A 163 55.82 7.27 44.42
CA GLU A 163 54.91 8.05 43.54
C GLU A 163 53.52 8.24 44.20
N ALA A 164 52.81 9.23 43.75
CA ALA A 164 51.44 9.43 44.16
C ALA A 164 50.57 8.27 43.60
N VAL A 165 49.63 7.77 44.41
CA VAL A 165 48.86 6.59 44.05
C VAL A 165 47.41 6.68 44.49
N TRP A 166 46.50 6.32 43.57
CA TRP A 166 45.12 5.96 43.90
C TRP A 166 45.09 4.53 44.43
N LEU A 167 44.37 4.34 45.52
CA LEU A 167 44.12 3.00 46.06
C LEU A 167 42.69 2.57 45.76
N PRO A 168 42.48 1.30 45.39
CA PRO A 168 41.15 0.75 45.20
C PRO A 168 40.34 0.86 46.50
N PRO A 169 38.99 0.83 46.40
CA PRO A 169 38.14 0.99 47.59
C PRO A 169 38.47 -0.03 48.68
N TYR A 170 38.72 0.45 49.89
CA TYR A 170 38.93 -0.36 51.08
C TYR A 170 38.08 0.13 52.26
N ILE A 171 37.85 -0.73 53.24
CA ILE A 171 37.15 -0.35 54.46
C ILE A 171 38.19 0.14 55.46
N THR A 172 37.98 1.36 55.96
CA THR A 172 38.88 1.91 56.97
C THR A 172 38.66 1.20 58.30
N ASP A 173 39.76 0.70 58.91
CA ASP A 173 39.67 -0.04 60.15
C ASP A 173 39.06 0.76 61.34
N ASN A 174 39.16 2.08 61.32
CA ASN A 174 38.75 2.94 62.38
C ASN A 174 37.38 3.58 62.22
N LEU A 175 36.86 3.64 60.96
CA LEU A 175 35.61 4.34 60.67
C LEU A 175 34.50 3.43 60.11
N ASP A 176 34.88 2.20 59.77
CA ASP A 176 33.99 1.23 59.13
C ASP A 176 33.27 1.81 57.89
N VAL A 177 33.95 2.71 57.16
CA VAL A 177 33.49 3.36 55.94
C VAL A 177 34.31 2.92 54.77
N ARG A 178 33.66 2.64 53.65
CA ARG A 178 34.33 2.31 52.39
C ARG A 178 34.77 3.58 51.69
N VAL A 179 36.07 3.70 51.45
CA VAL A 179 36.71 4.88 50.88
C VAL A 179 37.60 4.52 49.69
N ILE A 180 37.80 5.48 48.80
CA ILE A 180 38.87 5.51 47.81
C ILE A 180 39.88 6.54 48.28
N SER A 181 41.15 6.25 48.22
CA SER A 181 42.15 7.21 48.71
C SER A 181 43.18 7.57 47.63
N TYR A 182 43.58 8.84 47.68
CA TYR A 182 44.73 9.34 46.91
C TYR A 182 45.83 9.74 47.88
N ASN A 183 47.04 9.20 47.66
CA ASN A 183 48.11 9.25 48.62
C ASN A 183 49.41 9.69 47.95
N ILE A 184 50.08 10.70 48.53
CA ILE A 184 51.35 11.26 48.03
C ILE A 184 52.44 11.07 49.07
N PRO A 185 53.60 10.43 48.73
CA PRO A 185 54.74 10.36 49.60
C PRO A 185 55.44 11.71 49.67
N ILE A 186 55.86 12.12 50.90
CA ILE A 186 56.48 13.40 51.15
C ILE A 186 57.98 13.17 51.42
N TYR A 187 58.80 14.03 50.82
CA TYR A 187 60.26 13.95 50.91
C TYR A 187 60.87 15.28 51.42
N TYR A 188 61.95 15.15 52.21
CA TYR A 188 62.82 16.25 52.57
C TYR A 188 64.26 15.85 52.29
N ASP A 189 64.99 16.63 51.52
CA ASP A 189 66.34 16.31 51.07
C ASP A 189 66.52 14.86 50.53
N LYS A 190 65.54 14.38 49.79
CA LYS A 190 65.44 13.00 49.23
C LYS A 190 65.19 11.91 50.26
N GLN A 191 64.94 12.27 51.49
CA GLN A 191 64.58 11.31 52.53
C GLN A 191 63.03 11.26 52.60
N PHE A 192 62.48 10.03 52.62
CA PHE A 192 61.06 9.83 52.86
C PHE A 192 60.71 10.27 54.28
N ILE A 193 59.66 11.12 54.42
CA ILE A 193 59.22 11.71 55.68
C ILE A 193 57.90 11.14 56.15
N GLY A 194 57.00 10.85 55.19
CA GLY A 194 55.67 10.38 55.50
C GLY A 194 54.78 10.44 54.29
N VAL A 195 53.48 10.32 54.52
CA VAL A 195 52.46 10.33 53.46
C VAL A 195 51.39 11.34 53.83
N ILE A 196 50.98 12.16 52.85
CA ILE A 196 49.73 12.87 52.91
C ILE A 196 48.70 12.12 52.08
N GLY A 197 47.43 12.19 52.45
CA GLY A 197 46.38 11.57 51.68
C GLY A 197 44.99 12.18 51.96
N ILE A 198 44.12 11.91 51.03
CA ILE A 198 42.68 12.11 51.16
C ILE A 198 41.96 10.80 50.99
N GLU A 199 40.81 10.70 51.64
CA GLU A 199 39.87 9.62 51.44
C GLU A 199 38.53 10.21 50.99
N LEU A 200 38.03 9.70 49.92
CA LEU A 200 36.75 10.09 49.31
C LEU A 200 35.66 9.15 49.74
N ASP A 201 34.46 9.69 49.95
CA ASP A 201 33.29 8.88 50.12
C ASP A 201 33.02 8.12 48.81
N TYR A 202 33.04 6.81 48.91
CA TYR A 202 32.68 5.96 47.78
C TYR A 202 31.32 6.27 47.19
N SER A 203 30.35 6.77 48.02
CA SER A 203 29.00 7.16 47.56
C SER A 203 29.02 8.36 46.63
N ALA A 204 29.98 9.29 46.77
CA ALA A 204 30.09 10.43 45.85
C ALA A 204 30.45 10.01 44.42
N MET A 205 31.39 9.04 44.31
CA MET A 205 31.73 8.45 43.01
C MET A 205 30.57 7.61 42.46
N ALA A 206 29.89 6.86 43.34
CA ALA A 206 28.71 6.09 42.98
C ALA A 206 27.61 6.96 42.37
N GLU A 207 27.34 8.13 42.97
CA GLU A 207 26.32 9.07 42.45
C GLU A 207 26.67 9.57 41.05
N GLN A 208 27.94 9.84 40.76
CA GLN A 208 28.36 10.25 39.42
C GLN A 208 28.14 9.12 38.39
N VAL A 209 28.40 7.87 38.76
CA VAL A 209 28.20 6.71 37.90
C VAL A 209 26.72 6.40 37.71
N ASP A 210 25.89 6.52 38.75
CA ASP A 210 24.46 6.27 38.71
C ASP A 210 23.70 7.26 37.79
N ASN A 211 24.25 8.46 37.59
CA ASN A 211 23.71 9.43 36.66
C ASN A 211 23.94 9.05 35.18
N ILE A 212 24.80 8.06 34.88
CA ILE A 212 25.04 7.57 33.53
C ILE A 212 24.03 6.48 33.21
N THR A 213 22.92 6.89 32.61
CA THR A 213 21.82 5.99 32.25
C THR A 213 21.53 6.02 30.77
N LEU A 214 21.17 4.88 30.20
CA LEU A 214 20.75 4.73 28.81
C LEU A 214 19.50 3.87 28.73
N TYR A 215 18.44 4.38 28.11
CA TYR A 215 17.10 3.79 28.12
C TYR A 215 16.53 3.68 29.55
N GLU A 216 15.75 2.62 29.85
CA GLU A 216 15.12 2.45 31.17
C GLU A 216 15.99 1.63 32.14
N ASN A 217 16.73 0.64 31.62
CA ASN A 217 17.50 -0.32 32.42
C ASN A 217 18.98 -0.40 32.01
N GLY A 218 19.48 0.52 31.21
CA GLY A 218 20.89 0.68 30.94
C GLY A 218 21.54 1.46 32.08
N TYR A 219 22.75 1.06 32.50
CA TYR A 219 23.47 1.63 33.63
C TYR A 219 24.97 1.58 33.41
N ALA A 220 25.69 2.34 34.22
CA ALA A 220 27.14 2.27 34.32
C ALA A 220 27.58 1.55 35.59
N PHE A 221 28.81 1.01 35.56
CA PHE A 221 29.48 0.43 36.70
C PHE A 221 31.00 0.56 36.55
N VAL A 222 31.75 0.42 37.63
CA VAL A 222 33.21 0.58 37.65
C VAL A 222 33.86 -0.72 38.05
N THR A 223 34.94 -1.07 37.34
CA THR A 223 35.78 -2.21 37.65
C THR A 223 37.24 -1.76 37.82
N ALA A 224 38.00 -2.47 38.61
CA ALA A 224 39.46 -2.32 38.68
C ALA A 224 40.12 -2.86 37.41
N GLU A 225 41.42 -2.61 37.24
CA GLU A 225 42.23 -3.11 36.12
C GLU A 225 42.23 -4.66 36.03
N ASP A 226 42.17 -5.35 37.18
CA ASP A 226 42.05 -6.81 37.25
C ASP A 226 40.65 -7.33 36.96
N GLY A 227 39.70 -6.42 36.71
CA GLY A 227 38.29 -6.70 36.39
C GLY A 227 37.39 -6.90 37.61
N SER A 228 37.92 -6.82 38.83
CA SER A 228 37.07 -6.86 40.02
C SER A 228 36.11 -5.68 40.07
N ILE A 229 34.87 -5.91 40.52
CA ILE A 229 33.82 -4.85 40.54
C ILE A 229 34.12 -3.91 41.69
N ILE A 230 34.36 -2.65 41.39
CA ILE A 230 34.50 -1.56 42.34
C ILE A 230 33.15 -1.00 42.72
N TYR A 231 32.31 -0.73 41.73
CA TYR A 231 30.98 -0.22 41.94
C TYR A 231 29.98 -0.80 40.94
N HIS A 232 28.79 -1.15 41.41
CA HIS A 232 27.70 -1.59 40.56
C HIS A 232 26.35 -1.19 41.18
N PRO A 233 25.43 -0.52 40.43
CA PRO A 233 24.18 0.04 40.99
C PRO A 233 23.19 -1.01 41.50
N HIS A 234 23.30 -2.25 41.02
CA HIS A 234 22.34 -3.32 41.30
C HIS A 234 22.96 -4.54 42.03
N MET A 235 24.22 -4.49 42.41
CA MET A 235 24.91 -5.59 43.12
C MET A 235 25.43 -5.06 44.45
N ASP A 236 25.21 -5.82 45.52
CA ASP A 236 25.92 -5.59 46.77
C ASP A 236 27.26 -6.34 46.75
N ILE A 237 28.33 -5.61 46.45
CA ILE A 237 29.68 -6.11 46.27
C ILE A 237 30.20 -6.81 47.54
N ASN A 238 29.63 -6.53 48.71
CA ASN A 238 30.04 -7.15 49.98
C ASN A 238 29.42 -8.53 50.22
N THR A 239 28.36 -8.88 49.51
CA THR A 239 27.59 -10.11 49.71
C THR A 239 27.63 -11.08 48.52
N GLU A 240 27.88 -10.60 47.30
CA GLU A 240 27.93 -11.41 46.08
C GLU A 240 29.39 -11.80 45.76
N SER A 241 29.73 -13.06 45.97
CA SER A 241 31.05 -13.61 45.69
C SER A 241 31.25 -14.07 44.25
N ASP A 242 30.19 -14.11 43.44
CA ASP A 242 30.26 -14.57 42.06
C ASP A 242 30.29 -13.37 41.11
N ILE A 243 31.50 -12.91 40.80
CA ILE A 243 31.75 -12.00 39.70
C ILE A 243 31.39 -12.76 38.41
N PRO A 244 30.49 -12.26 37.59
CA PRO A 244 30.12 -12.94 36.35
C PRO A 244 31.35 -13.14 35.45
N ASP A 245 31.39 -14.26 34.69
CA ASP A 245 32.37 -14.56 33.62
C ASP A 245 32.42 -13.49 32.50
N VAL A 246 31.85 -12.32 32.75
CA VAL A 246 31.73 -11.20 31.84
C VAL A 246 33.07 -10.57 31.51
N LEU A 247 34.03 -10.70 32.40
CA LEU A 247 35.33 -9.99 32.35
C LEU A 247 36.24 -10.46 31.22
N GLU A 248 36.17 -11.73 30.80
CA GLU A 248 36.93 -12.21 29.65
C GLU A 248 36.52 -11.50 28.33
N ALA A 249 35.32 -10.94 28.28
CA ALA A 249 34.81 -10.23 27.10
C ALA A 249 35.36 -8.79 26.98
N PHE A 250 35.83 -8.19 28.10
CA PHE A 250 36.29 -6.78 28.12
C PHE A 250 37.79 -6.66 27.78
N THR A 251 38.21 -7.16 26.63
CA THR A 251 39.62 -7.22 26.25
C THR A 251 40.20 -5.95 25.66
N ASN A 252 39.38 -5.13 25.02
CA ASN A 252 39.83 -3.90 24.35
C ASN A 252 38.92 -2.70 24.72
N PRO A 253 39.52 -1.57 25.13
CA PRO A 253 38.78 -0.36 25.38
C PRO A 253 38.10 0.14 24.10
N ASN A 254 37.04 0.89 24.26
CA ASN A 254 36.30 1.51 23.15
C ASN A 254 35.68 0.52 22.13
N THR A 255 35.53 -0.74 22.56
CA THR A 255 34.94 -1.79 21.72
C THR A 255 33.62 -2.22 22.32
N ILE A 256 32.56 -2.21 21.48
CA ILE A 256 31.26 -2.69 21.91
C ILE A 256 31.27 -4.21 21.94
N ILE A 257 30.87 -4.76 23.05
CA ILE A 257 30.78 -6.21 23.28
C ILE A 257 29.33 -6.60 23.56
N GLN A 258 28.98 -7.81 23.15
CA GLN A 258 27.73 -8.45 23.53
C GLN A 258 28.01 -9.56 24.51
N TYR A 259 27.27 -9.57 25.62
CA TYR A 259 27.42 -10.58 26.66
C TYR A 259 26.05 -10.93 27.26
N SER A 260 25.99 -12.06 27.97
CA SER A 260 24.76 -12.48 28.66
C SER A 260 24.99 -12.41 30.17
N TYR A 261 24.07 -11.75 30.87
CA TYR A 261 24.07 -11.65 32.31
C TYR A 261 22.67 -11.93 32.87
N ASN A 262 22.56 -12.87 33.81
CA ASN A 262 21.29 -13.32 34.39
C ASN A 262 20.20 -13.66 33.32
N GLY A 263 20.62 -14.30 32.22
CA GLY A 263 19.74 -14.68 31.11
C GLY A 263 19.28 -13.53 30.24
N THR A 264 19.85 -12.32 30.41
CA THR A 264 19.57 -11.14 29.58
C THR A 264 20.79 -10.81 28.73
N GLU A 265 20.61 -10.79 27.41
CA GLU A 265 21.61 -10.30 26.46
C GLU A 265 21.79 -8.80 26.59
N LYS A 266 23.02 -8.33 26.71
CA LYS A 266 23.39 -6.92 26.88
C LYS A 266 24.48 -6.51 25.91
N LEU A 267 24.50 -5.23 25.53
CA LEU A 267 25.67 -4.57 24.94
C LEU A 267 26.37 -3.78 26.00
N ALA A 268 27.68 -3.77 25.96
CA ALA A 268 28.51 -2.95 26.83
C ALA A 268 29.71 -2.37 26.10
N VAL A 269 30.23 -1.28 26.64
CA VAL A 269 31.48 -0.64 26.26
C VAL A 269 32.19 -0.20 27.53
N TRP A 270 33.52 -0.20 27.55
CA TRP A 270 34.29 0.31 28.64
C TRP A 270 35.41 1.25 28.18
N LEU A 271 35.80 2.17 29.08
CA LEU A 271 36.91 3.09 28.91
C LEU A 271 37.72 3.17 30.20
N PRO A 272 39.06 3.29 30.11
CA PRO A 272 39.91 3.45 31.29
C PRO A 272 39.76 4.85 31.87
N LEU A 273 39.76 4.94 33.20
CA LEU A 273 39.85 6.17 33.98
C LEU A 273 41.33 6.51 34.29
N ILE A 274 41.60 7.75 34.65
CA ILE A 274 42.96 8.21 34.97
C ILE A 274 43.56 7.50 36.19
N ASN A 275 42.73 7.01 37.09
CA ASN A 275 43.18 6.25 38.27
C ASN A 275 43.47 4.76 38.00
N GLY A 276 43.33 4.29 36.75
CA GLY A 276 43.52 2.90 36.34
C GLY A 276 42.27 2.03 36.40
N ASP A 277 41.18 2.52 36.95
CA ASP A 277 39.90 1.82 36.95
C ASP A 277 39.23 1.89 35.56
N HIS A 278 38.17 1.10 35.34
CA HIS A 278 37.44 1.06 34.09
C HIS A 278 35.98 1.47 34.29
N LEU A 279 35.54 2.48 33.58
CA LEU A 279 34.11 2.81 33.48
C LEU A 279 33.47 1.92 32.44
N ASN A 280 32.48 1.17 32.85
CA ASN A 280 31.69 0.30 32.01
C ASN A 280 30.27 0.86 31.86
N VAL A 281 29.72 0.92 30.64
CA VAL A 281 28.33 1.28 30.39
C VAL A 281 27.64 0.14 29.65
N THR A 282 26.49 -0.29 30.14
CA THR A 282 25.76 -1.44 29.62
C THR A 282 24.28 -1.15 29.38
N VAL A 283 23.70 -1.82 28.38
CA VAL A 283 22.28 -1.71 28.04
C VAL A 283 21.70 -3.06 27.63
N PRO A 284 20.49 -3.42 28.07
CA PRO A 284 19.82 -4.63 27.65
C PRO A 284 19.45 -4.59 26.17
N MET A 285 19.75 -5.68 25.43
CA MET A 285 19.48 -5.80 23.99
C MET A 285 17.97 -5.74 23.65
N ASN A 286 17.10 -6.16 24.57
CA ASN A 286 15.65 -6.08 24.39
C ASN A 286 15.16 -4.63 24.30
N GLU A 287 15.80 -3.66 24.97
CA GLU A 287 15.45 -2.24 24.89
C GLU A 287 15.90 -1.61 23.56
N ILE A 288 17.10 -1.96 23.12
CA ILE A 288 17.58 -1.60 21.79
C ILE A 288 16.60 -2.13 20.73
N ASN A 289 16.22 -3.41 20.87
CA ASN A 289 15.29 -4.02 19.94
C ASN A 289 13.89 -3.42 20.01
N ALA A 290 13.39 -3.05 21.18
CA ALA A 290 12.07 -2.43 21.35
C ALA A 290 11.97 -1.09 20.62
N SER A 291 13.03 -0.29 20.61
CA SER A 291 13.10 1.01 19.97
C SER A 291 12.79 0.92 18.46
N TRP A 292 13.50 0.05 17.72
CA TRP A 292 13.28 -0.06 16.28
C TRP A 292 12.07 -0.93 15.91
N GLN A 293 11.65 -1.89 16.74
CA GLN A 293 10.48 -2.74 16.51
C GLN A 293 9.16 -1.92 16.42
N HIS A 294 9.06 -0.82 17.15
CA HIS A 294 7.93 0.09 17.02
C HIS A 294 7.80 0.60 15.57
N TRP A 295 8.88 1.09 15.00
CA TRP A 295 8.91 1.60 13.63
C TRP A 295 8.65 0.52 12.58
N VAL A 296 9.15 -0.70 12.81
CA VAL A 296 8.84 -1.86 11.95
C VAL A 296 7.34 -2.15 11.95
N ARG A 297 6.68 -2.13 13.11
CA ARG A 297 5.22 -2.31 13.19
C ARG A 297 4.47 -1.22 12.41
N VAL A 298 4.88 0.03 12.54
CA VAL A 298 4.29 1.15 11.80
C VAL A 298 4.43 0.96 10.29
N ILE A 299 5.61 0.55 9.81
CA ILE A 299 5.84 0.27 8.38
C ILE A 299 4.95 -0.86 7.88
N ILE A 300 4.88 -1.97 8.60
CA ILE A 300 4.07 -3.12 8.22
C ILE A 300 2.59 -2.73 8.11
N ILE A 301 2.06 -2.01 9.11
CA ILE A 301 0.68 -1.55 9.10
C ILE A 301 0.43 -0.58 7.94
N THR A 302 1.33 0.38 7.73
CA THR A 302 1.20 1.36 6.64
C THR A 302 1.18 0.68 5.28
N PHE A 303 2.09 -0.27 5.04
CA PHE A 303 2.12 -1.02 3.79
C PHE A 303 0.91 -1.93 3.62
N ALA A 304 0.39 -2.54 4.69
CA ALA A 304 -0.84 -3.32 4.63
C ALA A 304 -2.06 -2.46 4.22
N VAL A 305 -2.17 -1.26 4.79
CA VAL A 305 -3.24 -0.30 4.42
C VAL A 305 -3.11 0.16 2.98
N LEU A 306 -1.89 0.52 2.53
CA LEU A 306 -1.63 0.91 1.15
C LEU A 306 -1.94 -0.23 0.18
N LEU A 307 -1.54 -1.47 0.49
CA LEU A 307 -1.84 -2.65 -0.31
C LEU A 307 -3.34 -2.86 -0.48
N ALA A 308 -4.10 -2.77 0.61
CA ALA A 308 -5.55 -2.89 0.58
C ALA A 308 -6.20 -1.79 -0.29
N ALA A 309 -5.74 -0.54 -0.15
CA ALA A 309 -6.19 0.59 -0.96
C ALA A 309 -5.89 0.39 -2.46
N PHE A 310 -4.68 -0.07 -2.79
CA PHE A 310 -4.30 -0.37 -4.18
C PHE A 310 -5.10 -1.52 -4.78
N ILE A 311 -5.34 -2.59 -4.02
CA ILE A 311 -6.18 -3.71 -4.48
C ILE A 311 -7.59 -3.21 -4.83
N LEU A 312 -8.22 -2.44 -3.93
CA LEU A 312 -9.54 -1.85 -4.16
C LEU A 312 -9.54 -0.92 -5.39
N PHE A 313 -8.53 -0.09 -5.53
CA PHE A 313 -8.36 0.79 -6.68
C PHE A 313 -8.27 0.00 -7.99
N ILE A 314 -7.41 -1.02 -8.06
CA ILE A 314 -7.23 -1.86 -9.26
C ILE A 314 -8.53 -2.57 -9.62
N LEU A 315 -9.23 -3.17 -8.65
CA LEU A 315 -10.49 -3.87 -8.89
C LEU A 315 -11.57 -2.93 -9.47
N LYS A 316 -11.65 -1.70 -8.95
CA LYS A 316 -12.58 -0.68 -9.43
C LYS A 316 -12.18 -0.15 -10.81
N PHE A 317 -10.90 0.18 -10.99
CA PHE A 317 -10.38 0.75 -12.24
C PHE A 317 -10.42 -0.25 -13.39
N THR A 318 -9.99 -1.50 -13.16
CA THR A 318 -10.06 -2.56 -14.19
C THR A 318 -11.50 -2.84 -14.60
N GLY A 319 -12.46 -2.71 -13.65
CA GLY A 319 -13.89 -2.83 -13.95
C GLY A 319 -14.39 -1.74 -14.91
N LYS A 320 -13.94 -0.50 -14.74
CA LYS A 320 -14.30 0.63 -15.62
C LYS A 320 -13.82 0.41 -17.08
N ILE A 321 -12.67 -0.18 -17.27
CA ILE A 321 -12.10 -0.46 -18.60
C ILE A 321 -12.72 -1.71 -19.24
N THR A 322 -12.86 -2.79 -18.49
CA THR A 322 -13.22 -4.09 -19.07
C THR A 322 -14.71 -4.25 -19.31
N LYS A 323 -15.58 -3.54 -18.58
CA LYS A 323 -17.03 -3.61 -18.76
C LYS A 323 -17.46 -3.09 -20.14
N PRO A 324 -17.04 -1.89 -20.58
CA PRO A 324 -17.39 -1.37 -21.92
C PRO A 324 -16.83 -2.24 -23.05
N LEU A 325 -15.59 -2.72 -22.93
CA LEU A 325 -14.99 -3.61 -23.92
C LEU A 325 -15.77 -4.92 -24.09
N ARG A 326 -16.29 -5.46 -22.99
CA ARG A 326 -17.17 -6.63 -23.04
C ARG A 326 -18.50 -6.32 -23.72
N GLN A 327 -19.10 -5.17 -23.43
CA GLN A 327 -20.33 -4.73 -24.10
C GLN A 327 -20.14 -4.58 -25.62
N LEU A 328 -18.99 -4.01 -26.03
CA LEU A 328 -18.63 -3.93 -27.45
C LEU A 328 -18.47 -5.32 -28.09
N THR A 329 -17.86 -6.28 -27.40
CA THR A 329 -17.73 -7.66 -27.88
C THR A 329 -19.10 -8.33 -28.01
N GLU A 330 -19.96 -8.20 -26.98
CA GLU A 330 -21.32 -8.74 -27.02
C GLU A 330 -22.16 -8.13 -28.14
N ALA A 331 -22.02 -6.81 -28.37
CA ALA A 331 -22.66 -6.12 -29.48
C ALA A 331 -22.16 -6.63 -30.85
N ALA A 332 -20.86 -6.84 -30.99
CA ALA A 332 -20.30 -7.41 -32.23
C ALA A 332 -20.83 -8.84 -32.51
N GLU A 333 -20.97 -9.68 -31.47
CA GLU A 333 -21.59 -11.01 -31.62
C GLU A 333 -23.08 -10.95 -31.99
N GLN A 334 -23.80 -9.91 -31.54
CA GLN A 334 -25.18 -9.71 -31.93
C GLN A 334 -25.31 -9.27 -33.39
N ILE A 335 -24.43 -8.38 -33.86
CA ILE A 335 -24.37 -7.96 -35.26
C ILE A 335 -24.07 -9.15 -36.19
N ASP A 336 -23.14 -10.04 -35.79
CA ASP A 336 -22.84 -11.27 -36.54
C ASP A 336 -24.09 -12.18 -36.71
N LYS A 337 -25.01 -12.15 -35.74
CA LYS A 337 -26.29 -12.88 -35.76
C LYS A 337 -27.42 -12.08 -36.44
N GLY A 338 -27.11 -10.97 -37.10
CA GLY A 338 -28.07 -10.14 -37.82
C GLY A 338 -28.88 -9.21 -36.94
N LYS A 339 -28.50 -8.98 -35.67
CA LYS A 339 -29.18 -8.07 -34.76
C LYS A 339 -28.38 -6.76 -34.68
N TYR A 340 -28.87 -5.72 -35.36
CA TYR A 340 -28.17 -4.44 -35.50
C TYR A 340 -28.54 -3.40 -34.43
N ASP A 341 -29.58 -3.65 -33.62
CA ASP A 341 -30.03 -2.76 -32.55
C ASP A 341 -29.31 -3.14 -31.24
N CYS A 342 -28.10 -2.59 -31.04
CA CYS A 342 -27.29 -2.79 -29.86
C CYS A 342 -27.19 -1.50 -29.07
N GLU A 343 -27.70 -1.50 -27.83
CA GLU A 343 -27.49 -0.39 -26.90
C GLU A 343 -26.10 -0.48 -26.27
N LEU A 344 -25.27 0.55 -26.46
CA LEU A 344 -23.96 0.71 -25.86
C LEU A 344 -24.03 1.95 -24.97
N ASP A 345 -23.93 1.74 -23.64
CA ASP A 345 -24.04 2.81 -22.64
C ASP A 345 -22.66 3.16 -22.08
N TYR A 346 -21.81 3.76 -22.93
CA TYR A 346 -20.52 4.30 -22.53
C TYR A 346 -20.26 5.62 -23.25
N ASN A 347 -20.14 6.73 -22.48
CA ASN A 347 -20.09 8.09 -23.01
C ASN A 347 -18.93 8.92 -22.42
N GLU A 348 -17.86 8.27 -21.92
CA GLU A 348 -16.66 8.98 -21.45
C GLU A 348 -15.83 9.47 -22.64
N ASP A 349 -15.06 10.55 -22.44
CA ASP A 349 -14.19 11.17 -23.47
C ASP A 349 -12.79 10.51 -23.48
N ASP A 350 -12.74 9.18 -23.53
CA ASP A 350 -11.51 8.40 -23.63
C ASP A 350 -11.46 7.56 -24.93
N GLU A 351 -10.41 6.79 -25.12
CA GLU A 351 -10.21 5.93 -26.30
C GLU A 351 -11.35 4.90 -26.45
N ILE A 352 -11.91 4.42 -25.32
CA ILE A 352 -13.05 3.49 -25.32
C ILE A 352 -14.32 4.22 -25.74
N GLY A 353 -14.50 5.47 -25.31
CA GLY A 353 -15.60 6.33 -25.75
C GLY A 353 -15.55 6.59 -27.26
N ILE A 354 -14.38 6.96 -27.78
CA ILE A 354 -14.16 7.12 -29.23
C ILE A 354 -14.51 5.83 -29.99
N LEU A 355 -14.03 4.68 -29.49
CA LEU A 355 -14.33 3.38 -30.08
C LEU A 355 -15.83 3.08 -30.06
N THR A 356 -16.51 3.33 -28.94
CA THR A 356 -17.95 3.14 -28.77
C THR A 356 -18.76 3.99 -29.73
N HIS A 357 -18.40 5.27 -29.84
CA HIS A 357 -19.05 6.18 -30.81
C HIS A 357 -18.84 5.74 -32.25
N THR A 358 -17.61 5.34 -32.58
CA THR A 358 -17.31 4.86 -33.95
C THR A 358 -18.06 3.58 -34.24
N PHE A 359 -18.14 2.65 -33.29
CA PHE A 359 -18.87 1.40 -33.42
C PHE A 359 -20.38 1.65 -33.67
N ARG A 360 -21.03 2.53 -32.85
CA ARG A 360 -22.43 2.92 -33.05
C ARG A 360 -22.68 3.47 -34.46
N ARG A 361 -21.81 4.37 -34.94
CA ARG A 361 -21.92 4.96 -36.28
C ARG A 361 -21.81 3.92 -37.38
N VAL A 362 -20.85 3.00 -37.28
CA VAL A 362 -20.69 1.91 -38.24
C VAL A 362 -21.90 0.99 -38.25
N THR A 363 -22.42 0.63 -37.09
CA THR A 363 -23.61 -0.22 -36.97
C THR A 363 -24.87 0.45 -37.56
N ALA A 364 -25.05 1.74 -37.28
CA ALA A 364 -26.17 2.52 -37.86
C ALA A 364 -26.09 2.59 -39.39
N ASN A 365 -24.91 2.84 -39.94
CA ASN A 365 -24.68 2.84 -41.37
C ASN A 365 -24.95 1.46 -41.99
N LEU A 366 -24.48 0.40 -41.35
CA LEU A 366 -24.70 -0.98 -41.81
C LEU A 366 -26.21 -1.31 -41.86
N LYS A 367 -26.95 -0.93 -40.79
CA LYS A 367 -28.41 -1.10 -40.75
C LYS A 367 -29.10 -0.37 -41.90
N SER A 368 -28.70 0.91 -42.13
CA SER A 368 -29.25 1.70 -43.27
C SER A 368 -28.96 1.03 -44.61
N TYR A 369 -27.70 0.59 -44.84
CA TYR A 369 -27.35 -0.08 -46.10
C TYR A 369 -28.12 -1.38 -46.32
N ILE A 370 -28.38 -2.16 -45.27
CA ILE A 370 -29.18 -3.38 -45.39
C ILE A 370 -30.63 -3.05 -45.73
N THR A 371 -31.20 -1.99 -45.13
CA THR A 371 -32.57 -1.51 -45.45
C THR A 371 -32.62 -1.05 -46.90
N ASP A 372 -31.69 -0.20 -47.33
CA ASP A 372 -31.60 0.31 -48.69
C ASP A 372 -31.47 -0.84 -49.73
N LEU A 373 -30.66 -1.85 -49.41
CA LEU A 373 -30.48 -3.04 -50.24
C LEU A 373 -31.77 -3.88 -50.32
N ASN A 374 -32.48 -4.03 -49.23
CA ASN A 374 -33.76 -4.73 -49.19
C ASN A 374 -34.82 -3.99 -50.04
N ASP A 375 -34.92 -2.67 -49.90
CA ASP A 375 -35.84 -1.86 -50.69
C ASP A 375 -35.51 -1.96 -52.20
N LEU A 376 -34.22 -1.87 -52.56
CA LEU A 376 -33.78 -2.06 -53.95
C LEU A 376 -34.04 -3.48 -54.49
N ALA A 377 -33.93 -4.50 -53.66
CA ALA A 377 -34.12 -5.89 -54.07
C ALA A 377 -35.60 -6.29 -54.19
N TYR A 378 -36.48 -5.71 -53.32
CA TYR A 378 -37.85 -6.20 -53.14
C TYR A 378 -38.96 -5.19 -53.43
N ALA A 379 -38.64 -3.94 -53.76
CA ALA A 379 -39.63 -2.96 -54.23
C ALA A 379 -39.74 -2.95 -55.76
N ASP A 380 -40.91 -2.66 -56.28
CA ASP A 380 -41.14 -2.34 -57.68
C ASP A 380 -40.83 -0.87 -57.96
N ALA A 381 -39.97 -0.58 -58.91
CA ALA A 381 -39.45 0.75 -59.21
C ALA A 381 -40.54 1.74 -59.72
N LEU A 382 -41.64 1.25 -60.30
CA LEU A 382 -42.70 2.09 -60.83
C LEU A 382 -43.80 2.42 -59.80
N THR A 383 -44.24 1.39 -59.05
CA THR A 383 -45.41 1.49 -58.16
C THR A 383 -45.05 1.59 -56.70
N SER A 384 -43.80 1.43 -56.37
CA SER A 384 -43.27 1.33 -54.97
C SER A 384 -43.91 0.20 -54.15
N LEU A 385 -44.66 -0.69 -54.76
CA LEU A 385 -45.16 -1.91 -54.14
C LEU A 385 -44.05 -2.92 -54.02
N HIS A 386 -44.31 -4.03 -53.31
CA HIS A 386 -43.42 -5.16 -53.35
C HIS A 386 -43.34 -5.77 -54.76
N ASN A 387 -42.16 -6.16 -55.20
CA ASN A 387 -41.96 -6.80 -56.51
C ASN A 387 -42.25 -8.30 -56.44
N LYS A 388 -42.08 -8.99 -57.58
CA LYS A 388 -42.25 -10.44 -57.69
C LYS A 388 -41.34 -11.23 -56.78
N GLY A 389 -40.08 -10.77 -56.59
CA GLY A 389 -39.15 -11.41 -55.67
C GLY A 389 -39.65 -11.45 -54.23
N ALA A 390 -40.24 -10.33 -53.77
CA ALA A 390 -40.89 -10.24 -52.44
C ALA A 390 -42.14 -11.18 -52.37
N PHE A 391 -42.93 -11.26 -53.45
CA PHE A 391 -44.07 -12.17 -53.52
C PHE A 391 -43.63 -13.63 -53.34
N ASP A 392 -42.59 -14.06 -54.11
CA ASP A 392 -42.08 -15.43 -54.06
C ASP A 392 -41.53 -15.80 -52.66
N ILE A 393 -40.93 -14.84 -51.91
CA ILE A 393 -40.52 -15.01 -50.52
C ILE A 393 -41.72 -15.21 -49.61
N CYS A 394 -42.72 -14.31 -49.67
CA CYS A 394 -43.92 -14.43 -48.85
C CYS A 394 -44.68 -15.73 -49.08
N VAL A 395 -44.77 -16.17 -50.32
CA VAL A 395 -45.36 -17.49 -50.69
C VAL A 395 -44.61 -18.62 -50.03
N LYS A 396 -43.25 -18.57 -50.06
CA LYS A 396 -42.40 -19.57 -49.42
C LYS A 396 -42.51 -19.56 -47.91
N GLU A 397 -42.62 -18.41 -47.30
CA GLU A 397 -42.82 -18.27 -45.85
C GLU A 397 -44.14 -18.87 -45.40
N ILE A 398 -45.24 -18.57 -46.12
CA ILE A 398 -46.54 -19.16 -45.84
C ILE A 398 -46.50 -20.68 -46.05
N GLN A 399 -45.83 -21.16 -47.08
CA GLN A 399 -45.65 -22.59 -47.32
C GLN A 399 -44.91 -23.26 -46.15
N THR A 400 -43.87 -22.63 -45.64
CA THR A 400 -43.12 -23.15 -44.50
C THR A 400 -43.97 -23.25 -43.24
N GLN A 401 -44.92 -22.31 -43.07
CA GLN A 401 -45.88 -22.35 -41.95
C GLN A 401 -46.92 -23.46 -42.14
N LEU A 402 -47.39 -23.69 -43.38
CA LEU A 402 -48.29 -24.81 -43.71
C LEU A 402 -47.67 -26.19 -43.53
N ASP A 403 -46.36 -26.32 -43.80
CA ASP A 403 -45.58 -27.55 -43.64
C ASP A 403 -45.26 -27.85 -42.13
N ALA A 404 -45.50 -26.89 -41.24
CA ALA A 404 -45.31 -27.06 -39.80
C ALA A 404 -46.46 -27.93 -39.20
N PRO A 405 -46.20 -28.65 -38.09
CA PRO A 405 -47.18 -29.57 -37.46
C PRO A 405 -48.32 -28.88 -36.73
N GLU A 406 -48.33 -27.57 -36.68
CA GLU A 406 -49.42 -26.74 -36.11
C GLU A 406 -50.42 -26.34 -37.19
N ASP A 407 -51.63 -26.00 -36.80
CA ASP A 407 -52.64 -25.49 -37.75
C ASP A 407 -52.08 -24.32 -38.56
N GLY A 408 -51.94 -24.50 -39.86
CA GLY A 408 -51.41 -23.47 -40.76
C GLY A 408 -52.26 -22.20 -40.79
N PRO A 409 -51.70 -21.06 -41.23
CA PRO A 409 -52.43 -19.79 -41.27
C PRO A 409 -53.60 -19.85 -42.22
N ALA A 410 -54.73 -19.24 -41.85
CA ALA A 410 -55.84 -18.97 -42.76
C ALA A 410 -55.49 -17.78 -43.64
N PHE A 411 -55.44 -18.00 -44.94
CA PHE A 411 -55.10 -16.93 -45.90
C PHE A 411 -55.89 -17.06 -47.18
N ALA A 412 -55.92 -15.98 -47.96
CA ALA A 412 -56.43 -15.97 -49.33
C ALA A 412 -55.44 -15.21 -50.23
N VAL A 413 -55.47 -15.54 -51.49
CA VAL A 413 -54.67 -14.88 -52.53
C VAL A 413 -55.64 -14.14 -53.46
N CYS A 414 -55.40 -12.85 -53.70
CA CYS A 414 -56.04 -12.09 -54.73
C CYS A 414 -55.07 -11.79 -55.87
N ILE A 415 -55.39 -12.11 -57.07
CA ILE A 415 -54.66 -11.75 -58.30
C ILE A 415 -55.46 -10.72 -59.07
N PHE A 416 -54.75 -9.70 -59.54
CA PHE A 416 -55.34 -8.61 -60.33
C PHE A 416 -54.57 -8.45 -61.62
N ASP A 417 -55.28 -8.13 -62.71
CA ASP A 417 -54.70 -7.90 -64.02
C ASP A 417 -55.34 -6.65 -64.65
N CYS A 418 -54.49 -5.70 -65.02
CA CYS A 418 -54.95 -4.42 -65.65
C CYS A 418 -55.48 -4.66 -67.08
N ASN A 419 -56.78 -4.51 -67.24
CA ASN A 419 -57.36 -4.64 -68.54
C ASN A 419 -56.97 -3.46 -69.48
N ASN A 420 -56.80 -3.75 -70.78
CA ASN A 420 -56.53 -2.77 -71.81
C ASN A 420 -55.23 -1.95 -71.64
N LEU A 421 -54.31 -2.26 -70.74
CA LEU A 421 -53.04 -1.52 -70.56
C LEU A 421 -52.26 -1.39 -71.87
N LYS A 422 -52.19 -2.47 -72.71
CA LYS A 422 -51.55 -2.42 -74.00
C LYS A 422 -52.23 -1.36 -74.93
N LYS A 423 -53.56 -1.27 -74.96
CA LYS A 423 -54.28 -0.26 -75.72
C LYS A 423 -54.03 1.16 -75.23
N VAL A 424 -53.93 1.35 -73.91
CA VAL A 424 -53.57 2.64 -73.32
C VAL A 424 -52.17 3.02 -73.77
N ASN A 425 -51.17 2.11 -73.64
CA ASN A 425 -49.84 2.36 -74.09
C ASN A 425 -49.70 2.67 -75.55
N ASP A 426 -50.37 1.89 -76.43
CA ASP A 426 -50.36 2.08 -77.89
C ASP A 426 -51.01 3.38 -78.36
N GLN A 427 -52.00 3.87 -77.62
CA GLN A 427 -52.77 5.09 -77.98
C GLN A 427 -52.23 6.35 -77.30
N ASN A 428 -51.76 6.27 -76.09
CA ASN A 428 -51.43 7.42 -75.21
C ASN A 428 -49.97 7.49 -74.79
N GLY A 429 -49.18 6.47 -75.13
CA GLY A 429 -47.79 6.37 -74.72
C GLY A 429 -47.59 5.70 -73.39
N HIS A 430 -46.35 5.19 -73.13
CA HIS A 430 -46.00 4.47 -71.91
C HIS A 430 -46.12 5.29 -70.60
N ASP A 431 -45.90 6.62 -70.68
CA ASP A 431 -46.05 7.49 -69.50
C ASP A 431 -47.54 7.47 -68.96
N LYS A 432 -48.51 7.31 -69.84
CA LYS A 432 -49.93 7.20 -69.45
C LYS A 432 -50.25 5.79 -68.94
N GLY A 433 -49.63 4.76 -69.50
CA GLY A 433 -49.71 3.42 -68.94
C GLY A 433 -49.08 3.29 -67.54
N ASP A 434 -48.02 4.02 -67.31
CA ASP A 434 -47.36 4.07 -65.95
C ASP A 434 -48.30 4.75 -64.94
N ILE A 435 -49.04 5.81 -65.32
CA ILE A 435 -50.05 6.42 -64.48
C ILE A 435 -51.19 5.43 -64.19
N TYR A 436 -51.66 4.70 -65.20
CA TYR A 436 -52.71 3.69 -65.05
C TYR A 436 -52.28 2.58 -64.05
N LEU A 437 -51.02 2.11 -64.12
CA LEU A 437 -50.50 1.15 -63.18
C LEU A 437 -50.40 1.68 -61.77
N LYS A 438 -49.99 2.94 -61.59
CA LYS A 438 -49.92 3.59 -60.29
C LYS A 438 -51.30 3.77 -59.66
N GLU A 439 -52.27 4.24 -60.41
CA GLU A 439 -53.63 4.35 -59.95
C GLU A 439 -54.26 3.00 -59.55
N THR A 440 -53.91 1.92 -60.31
CA THR A 440 -54.35 0.57 -59.96
C THR A 440 -53.71 0.13 -58.64
N ALA A 441 -52.41 0.37 -58.48
CA ALA A 441 -51.70 0.06 -57.27
C ALA A 441 -52.29 0.78 -56.04
N GLU A 442 -52.61 2.08 -56.20
CA GLU A 442 -53.23 2.87 -55.11
C GLU A 442 -54.59 2.29 -54.70
N ILE A 443 -55.46 1.93 -55.65
CA ILE A 443 -56.76 1.35 -55.34
C ILE A 443 -56.63 0.02 -54.62
N ILE A 444 -55.64 -0.85 -55.01
CA ILE A 444 -55.43 -2.12 -54.38
C ILE A 444 -54.92 -1.89 -52.92
N CYS A 445 -53.95 -0.99 -52.72
CA CYS A 445 -53.46 -0.64 -51.40
C CYS A 445 -54.53 -0.03 -50.48
N GLU A 446 -55.34 0.84 -50.97
CA GLU A 446 -56.46 1.45 -50.22
C GLU A 446 -57.50 0.42 -49.75
N VAL A 447 -57.70 -0.61 -50.52
CA VAL A 447 -58.72 -1.66 -50.21
C VAL A 447 -58.06 -2.74 -49.26
N TYR A 448 -56.87 -3.13 -49.55
CA TYR A 448 -56.16 -4.19 -48.81
C TYR A 448 -55.09 -3.60 -47.90
N GLU A 449 -55.46 -2.64 -47.07
CA GLU A 449 -54.57 -1.83 -46.23
C GLU A 449 -53.70 -2.69 -45.22
N HIS A 450 -54.20 -3.86 -44.79
CA HIS A 450 -53.60 -4.72 -43.83
C HIS A 450 -52.95 -5.95 -44.44
N SER A 451 -52.83 -5.98 -45.78
CA SER A 451 -52.27 -7.09 -46.52
C SER A 451 -51.13 -6.64 -47.42
N PRO A 452 -50.03 -7.43 -47.54
CA PRO A 452 -48.98 -7.09 -48.48
C PRO A 452 -49.47 -7.18 -49.93
N VAL A 453 -49.19 -6.12 -50.69
CA VAL A 453 -49.56 -5.98 -52.11
C VAL A 453 -48.25 -6.05 -52.93
N PHE A 454 -48.34 -6.77 -54.02
CA PHE A 454 -47.17 -7.07 -54.88
C PHE A 454 -47.52 -6.73 -56.34
N ARG A 455 -46.53 -6.27 -57.09
CA ARG A 455 -46.59 -6.27 -58.57
C ARG A 455 -45.76 -7.48 -59.04
N ILE A 456 -46.46 -8.49 -59.59
CA ILE A 456 -45.86 -9.79 -59.94
C ILE A 456 -45.57 -9.93 -61.43
N GLY A 457 -46.12 -9.01 -62.26
CA GLY A 457 -45.93 -8.95 -63.72
C GLY A 457 -45.99 -7.52 -64.24
N GLY A 458 -45.96 -7.36 -65.53
CA GLY A 458 -46.06 -6.05 -66.18
C GLY A 458 -47.39 -5.31 -65.86
N ASP A 459 -48.53 -6.00 -65.93
CA ASP A 459 -49.86 -5.59 -65.65
C ASP A 459 -50.60 -6.36 -64.55
N GLU A 460 -49.84 -7.25 -63.87
CA GLU A 460 -50.34 -8.17 -62.84
C GLU A 460 -49.95 -7.75 -61.45
N PHE A 461 -50.89 -7.78 -60.52
CA PHE A 461 -50.74 -7.50 -59.13
C PHE A 461 -51.28 -8.68 -58.30
N ALA A 462 -50.76 -8.83 -57.09
CA ALA A 462 -51.23 -9.81 -56.13
C ALA A 462 -51.40 -9.17 -54.74
N ALA A 463 -52.34 -9.66 -53.97
CA ALA A 463 -52.44 -9.37 -52.54
C ALA A 463 -52.53 -10.71 -51.75
N LEU A 464 -51.78 -10.84 -50.68
CA LEU A 464 -51.84 -11.99 -49.76
C LEU A 464 -52.64 -11.58 -48.54
N LEU A 465 -53.86 -12.04 -48.44
CA LEU A 465 -54.82 -11.65 -47.40
C LEU A 465 -54.64 -12.56 -46.18
N MET A 466 -54.31 -11.94 -45.09
CA MET A 466 -54.20 -12.59 -43.78
C MET A 466 -55.00 -11.81 -42.74
N ASP A 467 -55.19 -12.39 -41.56
CA ASP A 467 -55.81 -11.77 -40.40
C ASP A 467 -57.09 -11.01 -40.71
N ARG A 468 -57.11 -9.69 -40.53
CA ARG A 468 -58.29 -8.82 -40.70
C ARG A 468 -58.79 -8.79 -42.11
N ASP A 469 -57.94 -8.70 -43.11
CA ASP A 469 -58.28 -8.64 -44.50
C ASP A 469 -58.83 -9.99 -45.02
N TYR A 470 -58.23 -11.11 -44.47
CA TYR A 470 -58.79 -12.43 -44.73
C TYR A 470 -60.22 -12.58 -44.19
N GLN A 471 -60.50 -12.10 -42.97
CA GLN A 471 -61.82 -12.19 -42.36
C GLN A 471 -62.85 -11.38 -43.16
N ASN A 472 -62.50 -10.22 -43.74
CA ASN A 472 -63.37 -9.31 -44.48
C ASN A 472 -63.21 -9.44 -45.99
N ARG A 473 -62.56 -10.48 -46.49
CA ARG A 473 -62.11 -10.67 -47.87
C ARG A 473 -63.22 -10.43 -48.91
N ASP A 474 -64.46 -10.93 -48.65
CA ASP A 474 -65.60 -10.79 -49.57
C ASP A 474 -66.11 -9.36 -49.60
N GLU A 475 -66.08 -8.63 -48.54
CA GLU A 475 -66.44 -7.22 -48.45
C GLU A 475 -65.39 -6.34 -49.14
N LEU A 476 -64.13 -6.65 -48.91
CA LEU A 476 -62.98 -5.97 -49.53
C LEU A 476 -62.99 -6.14 -51.06
N LEU A 477 -63.32 -7.34 -51.53
CA LEU A 477 -63.45 -7.60 -52.96
C LEU A 477 -64.53 -6.77 -53.57
N ARG A 478 -65.69 -6.63 -52.92
CA ARG A 478 -66.79 -5.74 -53.36
C ARG A 478 -66.42 -4.25 -53.32
N LEU A 479 -65.70 -3.88 -52.30
CA LEU A 479 -65.15 -2.52 -52.12
C LEU A 479 -64.22 -2.17 -53.30
N PHE A 480 -63.32 -3.13 -53.64
CA PHE A 480 -62.42 -2.98 -54.77
C PHE A 480 -63.22 -2.73 -56.09
N ASP A 481 -64.20 -3.56 -56.38
CA ASP A 481 -65.07 -3.40 -57.56
C ASP A 481 -65.77 -2.02 -57.58
N LYS A 482 -66.26 -1.59 -56.44
CA LYS A 482 -66.89 -0.31 -56.27
C LYS A 482 -65.94 0.85 -56.55
N LYS A 483 -64.72 0.81 -56.00
CA LYS A 483 -63.71 1.84 -56.22
C LYS A 483 -63.25 1.91 -57.68
N CYS A 484 -63.03 0.78 -58.31
CA CYS A 484 -62.73 0.74 -59.74
C CYS A 484 -63.84 1.34 -60.57
N LEU A 485 -65.12 1.05 -60.23
CA LEU A 485 -66.26 1.61 -60.92
C LEU A 485 -66.42 3.13 -60.71
N GLU A 486 -66.19 3.61 -59.49
CA GLU A 486 -66.17 5.03 -59.14
C GLU A 486 -65.10 5.78 -59.94
N LYS A 487 -63.84 5.23 -59.95
CA LYS A 487 -62.72 5.81 -60.69
C LYS A 487 -62.99 5.87 -62.19
N ARG A 488 -63.66 4.85 -62.78
CA ARG A 488 -64.05 4.79 -64.18
C ARG A 488 -65.13 5.85 -64.53
N ARG A 489 -66.03 6.15 -63.58
CA ARG A 489 -67.10 7.14 -63.79
C ARG A 489 -66.68 8.59 -63.63
N GLN A 490 -65.61 8.81 -62.82
CA GLN A 490 -65.09 10.14 -62.51
C GLN A 490 -64.21 10.69 -63.62
N ASN A 491 -63.60 9.82 -64.40
CA ASN A 491 -62.57 10.18 -65.36
C ASN A 491 -63.08 9.97 -66.80
N SER A 492 -62.82 10.92 -67.71
CA SER A 492 -63.20 10.87 -69.12
C SER A 492 -62.13 10.19 -69.98
N ASP A 493 -60.90 10.26 -69.60
CA ASP A 493 -59.75 9.73 -70.35
C ASP A 493 -59.53 8.23 -70.08
N ALA A 494 -59.38 7.46 -71.19
CA ALA A 494 -59.25 6.01 -71.09
C ALA A 494 -58.06 5.51 -70.22
N TRP A 495 -57.02 6.31 -70.05
CA TRP A 495 -55.85 5.99 -69.26
C TRP A 495 -56.05 6.32 -67.78
N GLU A 496 -57.12 7.01 -67.38
CA GLU A 496 -57.53 7.25 -66.00
C GLU A 496 -58.66 6.34 -65.55
N GLN A 497 -59.27 5.64 -66.49
CA GLN A 497 -60.36 4.69 -66.24
C GLN A 497 -59.82 3.35 -65.85
N VAL A 498 -59.53 3.17 -64.57
CA VAL A 498 -58.97 1.90 -64.06
C VAL A 498 -59.97 0.76 -64.27
N ASP A 499 -59.56 -0.22 -65.08
CA ASP A 499 -60.34 -1.43 -65.40
C ASP A 499 -59.45 -2.63 -65.08
N VAL A 500 -59.80 -3.40 -64.06
CA VAL A 500 -58.95 -4.47 -63.48
C VAL A 500 -59.77 -5.75 -63.35
N ALA A 501 -59.33 -6.80 -64.00
CA ALA A 501 -59.80 -8.15 -63.71
C ALA A 501 -59.24 -8.64 -62.43
N ARG A 502 -60.02 -9.31 -61.63
CA ARG A 502 -59.57 -9.80 -60.30
C ARG A 502 -60.05 -11.22 -60.04
N GLY A 503 -59.28 -12.02 -59.32
CA GLY A 503 -59.70 -13.33 -58.86
C GLY A 503 -59.19 -13.57 -57.46
N MET A 504 -59.98 -14.17 -56.64
CA MET A 504 -59.62 -14.52 -55.31
C MET A 504 -59.80 -16.02 -55.06
N ALA A 505 -58.86 -16.65 -54.37
CA ALA A 505 -58.98 -18.00 -53.87
C ALA A 505 -58.61 -18.04 -52.39
N VAL A 506 -59.40 -18.77 -51.62
CA VAL A 506 -59.17 -19.03 -50.19
C VAL A 506 -58.45 -20.38 -50.08
N TYR A 507 -57.47 -20.49 -49.24
CA TYR A 507 -56.79 -21.75 -48.95
C TYR A 507 -57.82 -22.78 -48.38
N ASP A 508 -57.87 -23.93 -48.98
CA ASP A 508 -58.68 -25.05 -48.54
C ASP A 508 -57.79 -26.32 -48.43
N GLN A 509 -57.64 -26.82 -47.21
CA GLN A 509 -56.83 -28.02 -46.94
C GLN A 509 -57.24 -29.25 -47.72
N ASN A 510 -58.47 -29.33 -48.22
CA ASN A 510 -58.99 -30.46 -48.97
C ASN A 510 -58.65 -30.37 -50.47
N GLU A 511 -58.38 -29.16 -50.98
CA GLU A 511 -58.18 -28.92 -52.39
C GLU A 511 -56.75 -28.48 -52.74
N ASP A 512 -56.04 -27.88 -51.79
CA ASP A 512 -54.70 -27.24 -52.00
C ASP A 512 -53.60 -28.03 -51.28
N GLU A 513 -52.61 -28.51 -52.02
CA GLU A 513 -51.40 -29.11 -51.45
C GLU A 513 -50.34 -28.06 -51.15
N SER A 514 -50.45 -26.88 -51.76
CA SER A 514 -49.46 -25.80 -51.64
C SER A 514 -50.06 -24.43 -51.80
N VAL A 515 -49.35 -23.37 -51.30
CA VAL A 515 -49.70 -21.97 -51.57
C VAL A 515 -49.79 -21.70 -53.08
N SER A 516 -48.97 -22.35 -53.89
CA SER A 516 -48.97 -22.26 -55.34
C SER A 516 -50.29 -22.75 -55.95
N ASP A 517 -50.99 -23.68 -55.34
CA ASP A 517 -52.30 -24.15 -55.79
C ASP A 517 -53.37 -23.08 -55.60
N VAL A 518 -53.32 -22.38 -54.43
CA VAL A 518 -54.17 -21.25 -54.16
C VAL A 518 -53.94 -20.12 -55.16
N VAL A 519 -52.69 -19.78 -55.43
CA VAL A 519 -52.32 -18.76 -56.45
C VAL A 519 -52.89 -19.13 -57.79
N ARG A 520 -52.72 -20.40 -58.21
CA ARG A 520 -53.23 -20.90 -59.47
C ARG A 520 -54.79 -20.83 -59.57
N ARG A 521 -55.52 -21.10 -58.50
CA ARG A 521 -56.98 -20.97 -58.46
C ARG A 521 -57.40 -19.52 -58.49
N ALA A 522 -56.69 -18.60 -57.78
CA ALA A 522 -56.92 -17.18 -57.86
C ALA A 522 -56.72 -16.64 -59.27
N ASP A 523 -55.65 -17.05 -59.96
CA ASP A 523 -55.32 -16.69 -61.31
C ASP A 523 -56.39 -17.20 -62.27
N LYS A 524 -56.86 -18.44 -62.15
CA LYS A 524 -57.97 -18.96 -62.95
C LYS A 524 -59.24 -18.14 -62.76
N THR A 525 -59.59 -17.81 -61.52
CA THR A 525 -60.76 -16.98 -61.22
C THR A 525 -60.62 -15.60 -61.84
N MET A 526 -59.48 -14.99 -61.80
CA MET A 526 -59.19 -13.69 -62.45
C MET A 526 -59.35 -13.79 -63.95
N TYR A 527 -58.87 -14.86 -64.57
CA TYR A 527 -58.97 -15.06 -66.00
C TYR A 527 -60.46 -15.23 -66.43
N GLU A 528 -61.25 -15.97 -65.67
CA GLU A 528 -62.71 -16.09 -65.88
C GLU A 528 -63.42 -14.73 -65.80
N ASN A 529 -63.10 -13.93 -64.76
CA ASN A 529 -63.60 -12.57 -64.60
C ASN A 529 -63.18 -11.66 -65.77
N LYS A 530 -61.95 -11.79 -66.28
CA LYS A 530 -61.44 -11.06 -67.43
C LYS A 530 -62.27 -11.37 -68.73
N TRP A 531 -62.67 -12.62 -68.91
CA TRP A 531 -63.45 -13.06 -70.02
C TRP A 531 -64.92 -12.55 -69.95
N GLU A 532 -65.49 -12.56 -68.74
CA GLU A 532 -66.84 -12.04 -68.50
C GLU A 532 -66.91 -10.54 -68.74
N SER A 533 -65.94 -9.76 -68.28
CA SER A 533 -65.85 -8.31 -68.55
C SER A 533 -65.75 -8.01 -70.06
N LYS A 534 -64.96 -8.78 -70.82
CA LYS A 534 -64.87 -8.62 -72.30
C LYS A 534 -66.14 -8.94 -72.98
N ARG A 535 -66.95 -9.93 -72.57
CA ARG A 535 -68.25 -10.26 -73.14
C ARG A 535 -69.28 -9.19 -72.89
N GLN A 536 -69.26 -8.61 -71.68
CA GLN A 536 -70.19 -7.51 -71.32
C GLN A 536 -69.88 -6.26 -72.14
N THR A 537 -68.62 -5.90 -72.29
CA THR A 537 -68.20 -4.76 -73.10
C THR A 537 -68.50 -4.98 -74.60
N ALA A 538 -68.47 -6.18 -75.11
CA ALA A 538 -68.84 -6.50 -76.48
C ALA A 538 -70.37 -6.42 -76.70
N ALA A 539 -71.17 -6.75 -75.69
CA ALA A 539 -72.60 -6.71 -75.73
C ALA A 539 -73.18 -5.27 -75.56
N GLU A 540 -72.44 -4.31 -75.01
CA GLU A 540 -72.76 -2.91 -74.85
C GLU A 540 -72.45 -2.08 -76.12
N VAL A 541 -71.68 -2.64 -77.05
CA VAL A 541 -71.22 -2.01 -78.31
C VAL A 541 -72.09 -2.45 -79.50
N GLU A 542 -72.91 -3.52 -79.36
CA GLU A 542 -73.92 -3.91 -80.32
C GLU A 542 -75.28 -3.21 -79.98
#